data_733252e46a2d645b8567457257fd5f65
#
_entry.id   733252e46a2d645b8567457257fd5f65
#
_cell.length_a   1.000
_cell.length_b   1.000
_cell.length_c   1.000
_cell.angle_alpha   90.00
_cell.angle_beta   90.00
_cell.angle_gamma   90.00
#
_symmetry.space_group_name_H-M   'P 1'
#
loop_
_entity.id
_entity.type
_entity.pdbx_description
1 polymer ?
#
loop_
_entity_poly.entity_id
_entity_poly.type
_entity_poly.pdbx_seq_one_letter_code
_entity_poly.pdbx_strand_id
1 'polypeptide(L)'
;NKNYTGYRPHKAGETTFTVDKQTGALTSLNLNGKELLATPLTLSLYRPATDNDNRDKNGARLWRDAGLDCLTQKVVSLKESKTSTTARVEILNAKTQRVGIADFVYSLDRNGALKVHTTFQPDTTIVKSMARLGLTFRVSNAYDQVSYLGRGDNETYIDRNQSGKIGVYQTTPERMFHYYVAPQSTSNRTDVPVSYTHLTL
;
A
#
# COMPACT_ATOMS: atom_id res chain seq x y z
N ASN A 1 -3.95 -27.37 -0.02
CA ASN A 1 -4.34 -26.53 1.11
C ASN A 1 -3.59 -27.02 2.36
N LYS A 2 -2.36 -26.53 2.59
CA LYS A 2 -1.72 -26.72 3.88
C LYS A 2 -2.31 -25.64 4.79
N ASN A 3 -3.11 -26.06 5.78
CA ASN A 3 -3.55 -25.19 6.87
C ASN A 3 -2.31 -24.65 7.58
N TYR A 4 -2.06 -23.37 7.44
CA TYR A 4 -0.97 -22.67 8.10
C TYR A 4 -1.39 -22.46 9.57
N THR A 5 -0.98 -23.38 10.44
CA THR A 5 -1.33 -23.37 11.87
C THR A 5 -0.52 -22.35 12.70
N GLY A 6 0.35 -21.55 12.06
CA GLY A 6 1.14 -20.51 12.71
C GLY A 6 0.43 -19.16 12.87
N TYR A 7 -0.72 -18.95 12.24
CA TYR A 7 -1.53 -17.76 12.44
C TYR A 7 -2.32 -17.90 13.74
N ARG A 8 -1.83 -17.34 14.82
CA ARG A 8 -2.68 -16.98 15.95
C ARG A 8 -3.31 -15.63 15.60
N PRO A 9 -4.63 -15.56 15.32
CA PRO A 9 -5.29 -14.28 15.35
C PRO A 9 -5.02 -13.72 16.74
N HIS A 10 -4.36 -12.56 16.81
CA HIS A 10 -4.29 -11.84 18.06
C HIS A 10 -5.72 -11.74 18.57
N LYS A 11 -5.97 -12.16 19.81
CA LYS A 11 -7.25 -11.90 20.48
C LYS A 11 -7.58 -10.46 20.18
N ALA A 12 -8.77 -10.24 19.60
CA ALA A 12 -9.25 -8.92 19.28
C ALA A 12 -9.08 -8.04 20.52
N GLY A 13 -8.02 -7.27 20.53
CA GLY A 13 -7.90 -6.14 21.39
C GLY A 13 -8.84 -5.07 20.84
N GLU A 14 -9.08 -4.06 21.61
CA GLU A 14 -9.88 -2.93 21.18
C GLU A 14 -9.17 -2.24 20.01
N THR A 15 -9.60 -2.56 18.78
CA THR A 15 -9.12 -1.93 17.57
C THR A 15 -10.05 -0.77 17.23
N THR A 16 -9.50 0.41 17.10
CA THR A 16 -10.21 1.60 16.62
C THR A 16 -9.49 2.20 15.41
N PHE A 17 -10.24 2.84 14.53
CA PHE A 17 -9.68 3.53 13.39
C PHE A 17 -10.40 4.86 13.13
N THR A 18 -9.71 5.78 12.50
CA THR A 18 -10.25 7.10 12.13
C THR A 18 -9.99 7.39 10.66
N VAL A 19 -11.02 7.85 9.97
CA VAL A 19 -10.96 8.31 8.59
C VAL A 19 -11.17 9.81 8.55
N ASP A 20 -10.29 10.52 7.89
CA ASP A 20 -10.39 11.96 7.70
C ASP A 20 -11.58 12.30 6.78
N LYS A 21 -12.43 13.21 7.23
CA LYS A 21 -13.69 13.57 6.53
C LYS A 21 -13.50 14.43 5.29
N GLN A 22 -12.34 15.03 5.12
CA GLN A 22 -12.04 15.87 3.96
C GLN A 22 -11.32 15.06 2.87
N THR A 23 -10.43 14.16 3.27
CA THR A 23 -9.59 13.39 2.35
C THR A 23 -10.04 11.95 2.15
N GLY A 24 -10.82 11.39 3.08
CA GLY A 24 -11.20 9.96 3.07
C GLY A 24 -10.05 9.03 3.40
N ALA A 25 -8.90 9.55 3.80
CA ALA A 25 -7.73 8.77 4.17
C ALA A 25 -7.88 8.18 5.58
N LEU A 26 -7.38 6.97 5.79
CA LEU A 26 -7.24 6.41 7.13
C LEU A 26 -6.08 7.10 7.85
N THR A 27 -6.38 7.87 8.88
CA THR A 27 -5.39 8.69 9.60
C THR A 27 -4.93 8.08 10.92
N SER A 28 -5.70 7.16 11.48
CA SER A 28 -5.37 6.48 12.72
C SER A 28 -5.82 5.02 12.65
N LEU A 29 -4.97 4.13 13.12
CA LEU A 29 -5.28 2.73 13.40
C LEU A 29 -4.68 2.41 14.76
N ASN A 30 -5.52 2.32 15.78
CA ASN A 30 -5.10 2.09 17.14
C ASN A 30 -5.45 0.66 17.59
N LEU A 31 -4.48 -0.04 18.15
CA LEU A 31 -4.64 -1.36 18.72
C LEU A 31 -4.24 -1.33 20.19
N ASN A 32 -5.19 -1.55 21.10
CA ASN A 32 -4.98 -1.53 22.54
C ASN A 32 -4.32 -0.24 23.07
N GLY A 33 -4.74 0.91 22.55
CA GLY A 33 -4.19 2.21 22.94
C GLY A 33 -2.90 2.60 22.20
N LYS A 34 -2.36 1.73 21.32
CA LYS A 34 -1.14 1.99 20.57
C LYS A 34 -1.46 2.36 19.12
N GLU A 35 -1.03 3.58 18.71
CA GLU A 35 -1.14 4.02 17.32
C GLU A 35 -0.14 3.27 16.43
N LEU A 36 -0.63 2.73 15.31
CA LEU A 36 0.17 1.95 14.38
C LEU A 36 0.62 2.77 13.17
N LEU A 37 -0.15 3.80 12.76
CA LEU A 37 0.16 4.61 11.58
C LEU A 37 1.04 5.80 11.96
N ALA A 38 2.16 5.98 11.25
CA ALA A 38 2.97 7.19 11.30
C ALA A 38 2.56 8.21 10.22
N THR A 39 1.92 7.74 9.13
CA THR A 39 1.32 8.60 8.10
C THR A 39 -0.01 8.01 7.65
N PRO A 40 -0.94 8.86 7.14
CA PRO A 40 -2.21 8.39 6.60
C PRO A 40 -2.03 7.35 5.49
N LEU A 41 -2.99 6.43 5.39
CA LEU A 41 -3.08 5.49 4.29
C LEU A 41 -3.78 6.17 3.10
N THR A 42 -3.08 6.24 1.97
CA THR A 42 -3.55 6.91 0.75
C THR A 42 -3.32 6.05 -0.49
N LEU A 43 -3.99 6.41 -1.58
CA LEU A 43 -3.75 5.80 -2.89
C LEU A 43 -2.37 6.20 -3.42
N SER A 44 -1.68 5.24 -4.04
CA SER A 44 -0.39 5.46 -4.70
C SER A 44 -0.41 4.92 -6.12
N LEU A 45 -0.19 5.81 -7.09
CA LEU A 45 -0.15 5.49 -8.53
C LEU A 45 1.26 5.64 -9.12
N TYR A 46 2.23 6.05 -8.30
CA TYR A 46 3.57 6.41 -8.72
C TYR A 46 4.65 5.66 -7.94
N ARG A 47 5.75 5.38 -8.60
CA ARG A 47 7.05 5.05 -8.01
C ARG A 47 8.15 5.83 -8.71
N PRO A 48 9.32 6.03 -8.10
CA PRO A 48 10.48 6.54 -8.82
C PRO A 48 10.74 5.75 -10.09
N ALA A 49 11.03 6.47 -11.17
CA ALA A 49 11.28 5.86 -12.47
C ALA A 49 12.62 5.12 -12.46
N THR A 50 12.64 3.94 -13.05
CA THR A 50 13.87 3.21 -13.36
C THR A 50 14.52 3.75 -14.62
N ASP A 51 15.73 3.31 -14.92
CA ASP A 51 16.42 3.66 -16.15
C ASP A 51 15.61 3.27 -17.41
N ASN A 52 14.99 2.08 -17.39
CA ASN A 52 14.13 1.62 -18.49
C ASN A 52 12.88 2.48 -18.65
N ASP A 53 12.23 2.87 -17.53
CA ASP A 53 11.03 3.72 -17.58
C ASP A 53 11.33 5.08 -18.22
N ASN A 54 12.54 5.62 -18.01
CA ASN A 54 12.95 6.91 -18.57
C ASN A 54 13.27 6.82 -20.07
N ARG A 55 13.66 5.63 -20.57
CA ARG A 55 13.90 5.37 -22.00
C ARG A 55 12.62 5.14 -22.78
N ASP A 56 11.58 4.62 -22.12
CA ASP A 56 10.30 4.34 -22.75
C ASP A 56 9.48 5.63 -22.90
N LYS A 57 9.05 5.91 -24.14
CA LYS A 57 8.16 7.04 -24.48
C LYS A 57 6.80 6.95 -23.76
N ASN A 58 6.38 5.75 -23.37
CA ASN A 58 5.11 5.47 -22.72
C ASN A 58 5.23 5.26 -21.20
N GLY A 59 6.42 5.40 -20.64
CA GLY A 59 6.69 5.18 -19.23
C GLY A 59 6.64 6.45 -18.40
N ALA A 60 7.78 6.77 -17.78
CA ALA A 60 7.89 7.81 -16.74
C ALA A 60 7.42 9.21 -17.20
N ARG A 61 7.52 9.52 -18.48
CA ARG A 61 7.03 10.80 -19.01
C ARG A 61 5.53 10.93 -18.86
N LEU A 62 4.75 9.90 -19.24
CA LEU A 62 3.29 9.93 -19.12
C LEU A 62 2.83 10.02 -17.66
N TRP A 63 3.55 9.40 -16.72
CA TRP A 63 3.23 9.49 -15.30
C TRP A 63 3.42 10.91 -14.75
N ARG A 64 4.53 11.58 -15.16
CA ARG A 64 4.81 12.98 -14.79
C ARG A 64 3.86 13.95 -15.47
N ASP A 65 3.56 13.75 -16.75
CA ASP A 65 2.61 14.60 -17.50
C ASP A 65 1.21 14.57 -16.84
N ALA A 66 0.80 13.39 -16.35
CA ALA A 66 -0.43 13.21 -15.58
C ALA A 66 -0.33 13.66 -14.12
N GLY A 67 0.87 14.01 -13.60
CA GLY A 67 1.10 14.46 -12.23
C GLY A 67 0.82 13.39 -11.17
N LEU A 68 1.13 12.11 -11.47
CA LEU A 68 0.83 10.98 -10.57
C LEU A 68 1.78 10.87 -9.38
N ASP A 69 2.86 11.64 -9.36
CA ASP A 69 3.87 11.70 -8.30
C ASP A 69 3.43 12.52 -7.08
N CYS A 70 2.42 13.38 -7.25
CA CYS A 70 1.89 14.21 -6.18
C CYS A 70 0.35 14.21 -6.23
N LEU A 71 -0.25 13.30 -5.49
CA LEU A 71 -1.69 13.12 -5.45
C LEU A 71 -2.28 13.63 -4.14
N THR A 72 -3.46 14.23 -4.23
CA THR A 72 -4.30 14.59 -3.11
C THR A 72 -5.67 13.92 -3.26
N GLN A 73 -6.38 13.75 -2.15
CA GLN A 73 -7.70 13.15 -2.10
C GLN A 73 -8.71 14.18 -1.59
N LYS A 74 -9.90 14.19 -2.18
CA LYS A 74 -11.01 15.02 -1.74
C LYS A 74 -12.28 14.20 -1.69
N VAL A 75 -12.94 14.19 -0.53
CA VAL A 75 -14.18 13.43 -0.32
C VAL A 75 -15.32 13.99 -1.17
N VAL A 76 -15.99 13.10 -1.89
CA VAL A 76 -17.26 13.33 -2.58
C VAL A 76 -18.42 12.88 -1.72
N SER A 77 -18.29 11.71 -1.10
CA SER A 77 -19.28 11.22 -0.14
C SER A 77 -18.61 10.34 0.90
N LEU A 78 -19.13 10.36 2.12
CA LEU A 78 -18.65 9.57 3.24
C LEU A 78 -19.84 9.01 4.00
N LYS A 79 -19.79 7.70 4.30
CA LYS A 79 -20.79 7.00 5.09
C LYS A 79 -20.09 6.27 6.22
N GLU A 80 -20.51 6.52 7.45
CA GLU A 80 -19.92 5.91 8.66
C GLU A 80 -20.94 5.03 9.36
N SER A 81 -20.48 3.92 9.92
CA SER A 81 -21.18 3.06 10.85
C SER A 81 -20.24 2.71 12.02
N LYS A 82 -20.70 1.92 13.00
CA LYS A 82 -19.87 1.52 14.15
C LYS A 82 -18.61 0.76 13.78
N THR A 83 -18.64 0.00 12.69
CA THR A 83 -17.56 -0.93 12.31
C THR A 83 -17.07 -0.72 10.88
N SER A 84 -17.58 0.28 10.18
CA SER A 84 -17.22 0.49 8.78
C SER A 84 -17.37 1.96 8.37
N THR A 85 -16.46 2.40 7.53
CA THR A 85 -16.51 3.70 6.86
C THR A 85 -16.32 3.49 5.36
N THR A 86 -17.20 4.05 4.55
CA THR A 86 -17.06 4.07 3.10
C THR A 86 -16.86 5.50 2.64
N ALA A 87 -15.74 5.76 1.97
CA ALA A 87 -15.38 7.06 1.42
C ALA A 87 -15.24 6.97 -0.10
N ARG A 88 -15.99 7.78 -0.83
CA ARG A 88 -15.80 8.04 -2.26
C ARG A 88 -15.02 9.34 -2.41
N VAL A 89 -13.90 9.30 -3.09
CA VAL A 89 -12.99 10.43 -3.19
C VAL A 89 -12.60 10.72 -4.63
N GLU A 90 -12.44 11.99 -4.95
CA GLU A 90 -11.70 12.43 -6.14
C GLU A 90 -10.21 12.35 -5.85
N ILE A 91 -9.45 11.81 -6.80
CA ILE A 91 -7.99 11.83 -6.78
C ILE A 91 -7.54 12.95 -7.69
N LEU A 92 -6.83 13.91 -7.13
CA LEU A 92 -6.38 15.13 -7.80
C LEU A 92 -4.85 15.12 -7.91
N ASN A 93 -4.32 15.56 -9.05
CA ASN A 93 -2.89 15.79 -9.23
C ASN A 93 -2.47 17.19 -8.71
N ALA A 94 -1.17 17.50 -8.77
CA ALA A 94 -0.62 18.78 -8.33
C ALA A 94 -1.21 20.00 -9.07
N LYS A 95 -1.82 19.79 -10.25
CA LYS A 95 -2.53 20.81 -11.04
C LYS A 95 -4.02 20.89 -10.70
N THR A 96 -4.46 20.21 -9.64
CA THR A 96 -5.87 20.09 -9.23
C THR A 96 -6.79 19.45 -10.28
N GLN A 97 -6.22 18.74 -11.25
CA GLN A 97 -7.00 17.97 -12.22
C GLN A 97 -7.39 16.62 -11.61
N ARG A 98 -8.62 16.20 -11.82
CA ARG A 98 -9.12 14.91 -11.35
C ARG A 98 -8.56 13.79 -12.23
N VAL A 99 -7.62 13.02 -11.70
CA VAL A 99 -7.03 11.86 -12.38
C VAL A 99 -7.85 10.58 -12.23
N GLY A 100 -8.86 10.60 -11.39
CA GLY A 100 -9.81 9.49 -11.22
C GLY A 100 -10.65 9.61 -9.96
N ILE A 101 -11.44 8.57 -9.72
CA ILE A 101 -12.28 8.41 -8.53
C ILE A 101 -11.86 7.11 -7.85
N ALA A 102 -11.70 7.15 -6.52
CA ALA A 102 -11.47 5.96 -5.71
C ALA A 102 -12.59 5.79 -4.67
N ASP A 103 -12.96 4.53 -4.43
CA ASP A 103 -13.82 4.14 -3.32
C ASP A 103 -12.97 3.37 -2.31
N PHE A 104 -12.99 3.80 -1.05
CA PHE A 104 -12.36 3.13 0.08
C PHE A 104 -13.44 2.58 1.00
N VAL A 105 -13.35 1.31 1.34
CA VAL A 105 -14.18 0.67 2.36
C VAL A 105 -13.27 0.17 3.47
N TYR A 106 -13.33 0.83 4.60
CA TYR A 106 -12.65 0.45 5.84
C TYR A 106 -13.64 -0.31 6.71
N SER A 107 -13.33 -1.51 7.15
CA SER A 107 -14.23 -2.29 8.01
C SER A 107 -13.48 -3.14 9.02
N LEU A 108 -13.98 -3.19 10.26
CA LEU A 108 -13.50 -4.12 11.27
C LEU A 108 -14.26 -5.44 11.15
N ASP A 109 -13.52 -6.53 11.12
CA ASP A 109 -14.11 -7.85 11.23
C ASP A 109 -14.40 -8.23 12.69
N ARG A 110 -14.99 -9.41 12.91
CA ARG A 110 -15.34 -9.90 14.25
C ARG A 110 -14.13 -10.12 15.18
N ASN A 111 -12.93 -10.21 14.60
CA ASN A 111 -11.68 -10.40 15.33
C ASN A 111 -10.94 -9.06 15.56
N GLY A 112 -11.54 -7.93 15.19
CA GLY A 112 -10.93 -6.61 15.27
C GLY A 112 -9.86 -6.36 14.22
N ALA A 113 -9.75 -7.19 13.17
CA ALA A 113 -8.86 -6.89 12.06
C ALA A 113 -9.48 -5.85 11.13
N LEU A 114 -8.72 -4.80 10.80
CA LEU A 114 -9.14 -3.81 9.82
C LEU A 114 -8.96 -4.39 8.41
N LYS A 115 -10.05 -4.41 7.66
CA LYS A 115 -10.07 -4.69 6.23
C LYS A 115 -10.17 -3.38 5.45
N VAL A 116 -9.31 -3.22 4.47
CA VAL A 116 -9.34 -2.09 3.54
C VAL A 116 -9.59 -2.64 2.15
N HIS A 117 -10.71 -2.27 1.55
CA HIS A 117 -11.01 -2.57 0.17
C HIS A 117 -11.03 -1.26 -0.61
N THR A 118 -10.31 -1.22 -1.73
CA THR A 118 -10.19 -0.01 -2.54
C THR A 118 -10.41 -0.34 -4.00
N THR A 119 -11.25 0.46 -4.66
CA THR A 119 -11.38 0.46 -6.12
C THR A 119 -10.92 1.80 -6.66
N PHE A 120 -10.33 1.81 -7.85
CA PHE A 120 -9.91 3.03 -8.51
C PHE A 120 -10.37 3.02 -9.97
N GLN A 121 -11.02 4.09 -10.38
CA GLN A 121 -11.46 4.34 -11.75
C GLN A 121 -10.66 5.53 -12.30
N PRO A 122 -9.63 5.29 -13.14
CA PRO A 122 -8.83 6.36 -13.71
C PRO A 122 -9.63 7.15 -14.75
N ASP A 123 -9.35 8.44 -14.83
CA ASP A 123 -9.73 9.24 -16.00
C ASP A 123 -8.73 8.95 -17.13
N THR A 124 -9.13 8.14 -18.08
CA THR A 124 -8.27 7.69 -19.18
C THR A 124 -7.94 8.79 -20.19
N THR A 125 -8.57 9.96 -20.09
CA THR A 125 -8.19 11.14 -20.89
C THR A 125 -6.89 11.75 -20.38
N ILE A 126 -6.62 11.64 -19.07
CA ILE A 126 -5.43 12.17 -18.39
C ILE A 126 -4.42 11.05 -18.09
N VAL A 127 -4.88 9.95 -17.49
CA VAL A 127 -4.03 8.82 -17.07
C VAL A 127 -3.91 7.82 -18.21
N LYS A 128 -2.88 7.95 -19.02
CA LYS A 128 -2.58 7.03 -20.14
C LYS A 128 -1.81 5.80 -19.70
N SER A 129 -1.06 5.92 -18.62
CA SER A 129 -0.25 4.87 -18.03
C SER A 129 -0.02 5.20 -16.56
N MET A 130 0.20 4.19 -15.73
CA MET A 130 0.55 4.36 -14.32
C MET A 130 1.65 3.37 -13.93
N ALA A 131 2.54 3.79 -13.03
CA ALA A 131 3.68 2.99 -12.57
C ALA A 131 3.25 1.85 -11.64
N ARG A 132 2.18 2.07 -10.88
CA ARG A 132 1.64 1.12 -9.90
C ARG A 132 0.20 1.50 -9.57
N LEU A 133 -0.51 0.55 -9.00
CA LEU A 133 -1.77 0.78 -8.31
C LEU A 133 -1.65 0.12 -6.94
N GLY A 134 -1.71 0.91 -5.88
CA GLY A 134 -1.57 0.39 -4.53
C GLY A 134 -1.93 1.42 -3.47
N LEU A 135 -1.78 1.01 -2.24
CA LEU A 135 -1.92 1.86 -1.06
C LEU A 135 -0.55 2.09 -0.44
N THR A 136 -0.34 3.28 0.11
CA THR A 136 0.87 3.63 0.84
C THR A 136 0.53 4.20 2.21
N PHE A 137 1.30 3.83 3.19
CA PHE A 137 1.27 4.33 4.56
C PHE A 137 2.65 4.10 5.20
N ARG A 138 2.90 4.70 6.34
CA ARG A 138 4.10 4.44 7.14
C ARG A 138 3.70 3.96 8.53
N VAL A 139 4.49 3.09 9.08
CA VAL A 139 4.45 2.68 10.49
C VAL A 139 5.67 3.24 11.22
N SER A 140 5.66 3.21 12.55
CA SER A 140 6.83 3.61 13.34
C SER A 140 8.05 2.77 12.98
N ASN A 141 9.25 3.37 12.98
CA ASN A 141 10.53 2.65 12.79
C ASN A 141 10.84 1.67 13.90
N ALA A 142 10.09 1.68 15.00
CA ALA A 142 10.16 0.62 16.01
C ALA A 142 9.71 -0.75 15.44
N TYR A 143 8.98 -0.76 14.31
CA TYR A 143 8.58 -1.99 13.59
C TYR A 143 9.59 -2.26 12.48
N ASP A 144 10.77 -2.72 12.84
CA ASP A 144 11.90 -2.95 11.95
C ASP A 144 12.06 -4.42 11.48
N GLN A 145 11.33 -5.35 12.09
CA GLN A 145 11.31 -6.75 11.69
C GLN A 145 10.14 -7.04 10.77
N VAL A 146 10.41 -7.60 9.60
CA VAL A 146 9.40 -7.98 8.62
C VAL A 146 9.40 -9.49 8.45
N SER A 147 8.25 -10.13 8.67
CA SER A 147 8.04 -11.54 8.34
C SER A 147 7.00 -11.63 7.23
N TYR A 148 7.23 -12.45 6.23
CA TYR A 148 6.25 -12.64 5.16
C TYR A 148 6.23 -14.08 4.65
N LEU A 149 5.05 -14.50 4.20
CA LEU A 149 4.87 -15.69 3.38
C LEU A 149 4.84 -15.24 1.92
N GLY A 150 5.74 -15.72 1.10
CA GLY A 150 5.85 -15.30 -0.30
C GLY A 150 7.03 -15.92 -1.00
N ARG A 151 7.40 -15.39 -2.17
CA ARG A 151 8.57 -15.83 -2.91
C ARG A 151 9.84 -15.16 -2.43
N GLY A 152 10.90 -15.97 -2.38
CA GLY A 152 12.31 -15.58 -2.21
C GLY A 152 12.68 -15.39 -0.79
N ASP A 153 13.99 -15.27 -0.52
CA ASP A 153 14.57 -14.32 0.42
C ASP A 153 15.07 -13.08 -0.33
N ASN A 154 15.39 -13.20 -1.62
CA ASN A 154 15.75 -12.11 -2.52
C ASN A 154 14.51 -11.45 -3.14
N GLU A 155 14.70 -10.33 -3.82
CA GLU A 155 13.64 -9.66 -4.56
C GLU A 155 13.16 -10.50 -5.76
N THR A 156 11.87 -10.47 -6.03
CA THR A 156 11.23 -11.15 -7.14
C THR A 156 10.30 -10.20 -7.87
N TYR A 157 10.22 -10.35 -9.20
CA TYR A 157 9.34 -9.61 -10.10
C TYR A 157 8.61 -10.60 -10.99
N ILE A 158 7.55 -10.17 -11.66
CA ILE A 158 6.71 -11.05 -12.47
C ILE A 158 7.48 -11.75 -13.60
N ASP A 159 8.51 -11.11 -14.14
CA ASP A 159 9.38 -11.60 -15.20
C ASP A 159 10.56 -12.44 -14.69
N ARG A 160 10.84 -12.43 -13.37
CA ARG A 160 11.93 -13.18 -12.72
C ARG A 160 11.52 -13.75 -11.35
N ASN A 161 10.31 -14.27 -11.24
CA ASN A 161 9.81 -14.80 -9.98
C ASN A 161 10.25 -16.24 -9.68
N GLN A 162 10.73 -16.98 -10.68
CA GLN A 162 11.11 -18.40 -10.52
C GLN A 162 12.38 -18.59 -9.68
N SER A 163 13.20 -17.56 -9.51
CA SER A 163 14.39 -17.61 -8.63
C SER A 163 14.02 -17.69 -7.15
N GLY A 164 12.82 -17.22 -6.78
CA GLY A 164 12.33 -17.24 -5.41
C GLY A 164 11.42 -18.44 -5.13
N LYS A 165 11.72 -19.22 -4.08
CA LYS A 165 10.86 -20.30 -3.60
C LYS A 165 9.78 -19.74 -2.68
N ILE A 166 8.57 -20.31 -2.68
CA ILE A 166 7.55 -19.95 -1.72
C ILE A 166 7.92 -20.47 -0.34
N GLY A 167 7.96 -19.59 0.65
CA GLY A 167 8.33 -19.90 2.02
C GLY A 167 7.98 -18.78 2.97
N VAL A 168 8.30 -18.98 4.25
CA VAL A 168 8.22 -17.94 5.28
C VAL A 168 9.61 -17.37 5.47
N TYR A 169 9.71 -16.05 5.33
CA TYR A 169 10.96 -15.32 5.41
C TYR A 169 10.90 -14.25 6.48
N GLN A 170 12.05 -13.97 7.08
CA GLN A 170 12.24 -12.87 8.01
C GLN A 170 13.34 -11.95 7.50
N THR A 171 13.12 -10.66 7.57
CA THR A 171 14.05 -9.65 7.06
C THR A 171 13.83 -8.32 7.78
N THR A 172 14.63 -7.34 7.44
CA THR A 172 14.42 -5.93 7.84
C THR A 172 14.22 -5.07 6.60
N PRO A 173 13.58 -3.89 6.70
CA PRO A 173 13.46 -2.96 5.58
C PRO A 173 14.80 -2.64 4.92
N GLU A 174 15.87 -2.51 5.72
CA GLU A 174 17.22 -2.25 5.24
C GLU A 174 17.77 -3.40 4.39
N ARG A 175 17.60 -4.66 4.82
CA ARG A 175 18.02 -5.85 4.08
C ARG A 175 17.19 -6.10 2.82
N MET A 176 15.99 -5.56 2.75
CA MET A 176 15.16 -5.65 1.54
C MET A 176 15.66 -4.72 0.44
N PHE A 177 16.38 -3.66 0.79
CA PHE A 177 16.90 -2.70 -0.17
C PHE A 177 18.16 -3.24 -0.85
N HIS A 178 18.21 -3.14 -2.19
CA HIS A 178 19.41 -3.43 -2.96
C HIS A 178 19.89 -2.18 -3.69
N TYR A 179 21.17 -1.89 -3.56
CA TYR A 179 21.77 -0.74 -4.21
C TYR A 179 22.23 -1.10 -5.62
N TYR A 180 21.52 -0.59 -6.62
CA TYR A 180 21.90 -0.74 -8.02
C TYR A 180 22.67 0.49 -8.50
N VAL A 181 23.68 0.26 -9.38
CA VAL A 181 24.50 1.33 -9.97
C VAL A 181 23.65 2.25 -10.86
N ALA A 182 22.73 1.68 -11.64
CA ALA A 182 21.71 2.44 -12.37
C ALA A 182 20.37 2.35 -11.63
N PRO A 183 19.50 3.37 -11.70
CA PRO A 183 18.20 3.35 -11.05
C PRO A 183 17.36 2.14 -11.45
N GLN A 184 17.05 1.30 -10.47
CA GLN A 184 16.24 0.09 -10.60
C GLN A 184 15.19 0.04 -9.50
N SER A 185 14.10 -0.71 -9.74
CA SER A 185 13.16 -1.06 -8.68
C SER A 185 13.79 -2.09 -7.75
N THR A 186 13.63 -1.92 -6.44
CA THR A 186 14.18 -2.82 -5.42
C THR A 186 13.09 -3.26 -4.44
N SER A 187 13.40 -4.27 -3.65
CA SER A 187 12.59 -4.75 -2.51
C SER A 187 11.28 -5.44 -2.89
N ASN A 188 10.96 -5.58 -4.17
CA ASN A 188 9.70 -6.23 -4.55
C ASN A 188 9.70 -7.71 -4.17
N ARG A 189 8.55 -8.18 -3.71
CA ARG A 189 8.27 -9.61 -3.45
C ARG A 189 6.96 -9.96 -4.12
N THR A 190 6.95 -11.08 -4.85
CA THR A 190 5.75 -11.60 -5.51
C THR A 190 5.13 -12.73 -4.70
N ASP A 191 3.85 -13.00 -4.97
CA ASP A 191 3.08 -14.08 -4.31
C ASP A 191 3.12 -13.97 -2.78
N VAL A 192 2.94 -12.74 -2.25
CA VAL A 192 2.94 -12.44 -0.82
C VAL A 192 1.51 -12.26 -0.32
N PRO A 193 0.80 -13.35 0.04
CA PRO A 193 -0.55 -13.25 0.58
C PRO A 193 -0.58 -12.70 2.01
N VAL A 194 0.54 -12.78 2.74
CA VAL A 194 0.64 -12.34 4.14
C VAL A 194 2.00 -11.75 4.41
N SER A 195 2.02 -10.60 5.07
CA SER A 195 3.22 -10.02 5.66
C SER A 195 2.94 -9.47 7.06
N TYR A 196 3.94 -9.48 7.91
CA TYR A 196 3.89 -8.97 9.29
C TYR A 196 5.06 -8.04 9.55
N THR A 197 4.83 -7.01 10.34
CA THR A 197 5.89 -6.20 10.95
C THR A 197 5.89 -6.41 12.45
N HIS A 198 7.06 -6.55 13.04
CA HIS A 198 7.25 -6.79 14.46
C HIS A 198 8.09 -5.67 15.09
N LEU A 199 7.78 -5.35 16.34
CA LEU A 199 8.66 -4.55 17.19
C LEU A 199 9.87 -5.41 17.59
N THR A 200 11.08 -4.85 17.45
CA THR A 200 12.24 -5.36 18.19
C THR A 200 12.11 -4.90 19.66
N LEU A 201 12.09 -5.86 20.57
CA LEU A 201 12.07 -5.61 22.02
C LEU A 201 13.49 -5.39 22.51
#